data_775956a56f3e27c319d669802c22f2c0
#
_entry.id   775956a56f3e27c319d669802c22f2c0
#
_cell.length_a   1.000
_cell.length_b   1.000
_cell.length_c   1.000
_cell.angle_alpha   90.00
_cell.angle_beta   90.00
_cell.angle_gamma   90.00
#
_symmetry.space_group_name_H-M   'P 1'
#
loop_
_entity.id
_entity.type
_entity.pdbx_description
1 polymer ?
#
loop_
_entity_poly.entity_id
_entity_poly.type
_entity_poly.pdbx_seq_one_letter_code
_entity_poly.pdbx_strand_id
1 'polypeptide(L)'
;MDKHKEEQLLFRISELVKENKELTAHVKNLTYEKNKIKKEKENLENMLARIPSQHLPKGFKFPSSNSNSHSLKFEMTTVLYADLQGIKKTAHQNTSFDIMDELDDIFLKFNQIVKKYKIEKIKTIGDAYMCAGGVPVKNITNPIDVVLAALEMKNYMMTLKEGNEEGKGNFWDFRIGIHTGPVTAKFHGRKKLSYDLKGDTVHIAKRIASASEYGEINVSIMTYELIKQFFNCDFNGKIPVKYKGDMEILRVKKIKPAFAQNRKVGIHPNQIFLNKYLLRQFNDLEELILDKLEKELPSYLYYHNVKHTIDVVNQAEVIGYGEGVDDEAILLLKTAALFHDAGHIITYDNHEFYSVQLAKEYLPQFQYNQEQIDRICDLIMTTKIPPEPNDLLEKIMCDADLDYLGRSDFMPVSNTLYYELKEQNKIGDINEWNKMQLKFISRHQYFTQTALNLREVNKQKQIEHIKSLIEKK
;
A
#
# COMPACT_ATOMS: atom_id res chain seq x y z
N MET A 1 -58.11 -11.02 13.71
CA MET A 1 -56.63 -10.77 13.79
C MET A 1 -56.32 -10.34 15.21
N ASP A 2 -55.40 -11.00 15.86
CA ASP A 2 -55.20 -10.94 17.32
C ASP A 2 -54.62 -9.55 17.69
N LYS A 3 -55.34 -8.81 18.55
CA LYS A 3 -55.01 -7.45 18.99
C LYS A 3 -53.53 -7.38 19.52
N HIS A 4 -53.06 -8.47 20.08
CA HIS A 4 -51.71 -8.62 20.58
C HIS A 4 -50.64 -8.66 19.45
N LYS A 5 -50.93 -9.23 18.30
CA LYS A 5 -50.07 -9.21 17.12
C LYS A 5 -49.97 -7.82 16.49
N GLU A 6 -51.04 -7.08 16.54
CA GLU A 6 -51.08 -5.70 16.01
C GLU A 6 -50.27 -4.74 16.86
N GLU A 7 -50.31 -4.86 18.19
CA GLU A 7 -49.50 -4.11 19.14
C GLU A 7 -47.99 -4.44 18.98
N GLN A 8 -47.65 -5.72 18.79
CA GLN A 8 -46.24 -6.13 18.54
C GLN A 8 -45.74 -5.58 17.20
N LEU A 9 -46.55 -5.55 16.16
CA LEU A 9 -46.17 -4.98 14.87
C LEU A 9 -45.98 -3.46 14.96
N LEU A 10 -46.88 -2.75 15.66
CA LEU A 10 -46.75 -1.30 15.87
C LEU A 10 -45.49 -0.94 16.68
N PHE A 11 -45.19 -1.74 17.70
CA PHE A 11 -43.94 -1.58 18.47
C PHE A 11 -42.71 -1.77 17.56
N ARG A 12 -42.69 -2.83 16.76
CA ARG A 12 -41.55 -3.09 15.85
C ARG A 12 -41.40 -2.04 14.75
N ILE A 13 -42.52 -1.51 14.24
CA ILE A 13 -42.51 -0.37 13.31
C ILE A 13 -41.90 0.87 13.98
N SER A 14 -42.25 1.15 15.24
CA SER A 14 -41.71 2.27 15.99
C SER A 14 -40.18 2.16 16.20
N GLU A 15 -39.68 0.95 16.54
CA GLU A 15 -38.23 0.69 16.66
C GLU A 15 -37.55 0.90 15.31
N LEU A 16 -38.05 0.33 14.23
CA LEU A 16 -37.48 0.47 12.89
C LEU A 16 -37.48 1.93 12.40
N VAL A 17 -38.49 2.71 12.74
CA VAL A 17 -38.53 4.15 12.43
C VAL A 17 -37.46 4.90 13.23
N LYS A 18 -37.18 4.51 14.47
CA LYS A 18 -36.13 5.10 15.28
C LYS A 18 -34.75 4.75 14.73
N GLU A 19 -34.50 3.46 14.45
CA GLU A 19 -33.25 3.00 13.81
C GLU A 19 -33.02 3.69 12.48
N ASN A 20 -34.05 3.87 11.66
CA ASN A 20 -33.93 4.54 10.35
C ASN A 20 -33.62 6.04 10.50
N LYS A 21 -34.11 6.71 11.55
CA LYS A 21 -33.73 8.09 11.86
C LYS A 21 -32.26 8.19 12.29
N GLU A 22 -31.79 7.26 13.12
CA GLU A 22 -30.39 7.22 13.59
C GLU A 22 -29.43 6.91 12.43
N LEU A 23 -29.77 5.93 11.57
CA LEU A 23 -29.04 5.62 10.35
C LEU A 23 -28.98 6.82 9.38
N THR A 24 -30.11 7.51 9.21
CA THR A 24 -30.17 8.70 8.33
C THR A 24 -29.30 9.84 8.88
N ALA A 25 -29.23 10.02 10.19
CA ALA A 25 -28.34 10.99 10.82
C ALA A 25 -26.87 10.58 10.65
N HIS A 26 -26.56 9.30 10.80
CA HIS A 26 -25.22 8.76 10.62
C HIS A 26 -24.74 8.90 9.16
N VAL A 27 -25.60 8.59 8.18
CA VAL A 27 -25.32 8.79 6.74
C VAL A 27 -25.07 10.26 6.43
N LYS A 28 -25.84 11.20 7.00
CA LYS A 28 -25.60 12.65 6.85
C LYS A 28 -24.23 13.07 7.40
N ASN A 29 -23.85 12.52 8.57
CA ASN A 29 -22.56 12.85 9.18
C ASN A 29 -21.40 12.29 8.33
N LEU A 30 -21.49 11.03 7.89
CA LEU A 30 -20.50 10.42 7.00
C LEU A 30 -20.40 11.16 5.66
N THR A 31 -21.51 11.63 5.12
CA THR A 31 -21.53 12.44 3.89
C THR A 31 -20.85 13.80 4.10
N TYR A 32 -21.04 14.43 5.26
CA TYR A 32 -20.36 15.65 5.62
C TYR A 32 -18.85 15.45 5.76
N GLU A 33 -18.43 14.39 6.47
CA GLU A 33 -17.01 14.04 6.60
C GLU A 33 -16.37 13.67 5.26
N LYS A 34 -17.06 12.88 4.42
CA LYS A 34 -16.63 12.57 3.05
C LYS A 34 -16.41 13.85 2.23
N ASN A 35 -17.33 14.81 2.30
CA ASN A 35 -17.19 16.07 1.58
C ASN A 35 -16.07 16.97 2.15
N LYS A 36 -15.81 16.91 3.46
CA LYS A 36 -14.68 17.59 4.10
C LYS A 36 -13.35 16.99 3.63
N ILE A 37 -13.23 15.66 3.66
CA ILE A 37 -12.06 14.93 3.17
C ILE A 37 -11.85 15.20 1.67
N LYS A 38 -12.93 15.20 0.87
CA LYS A 38 -12.85 15.52 -0.56
C LYS A 38 -12.30 16.94 -0.80
N LYS A 39 -12.73 17.91 -0.02
CA LYS A 39 -12.25 19.30 -0.11
C LYS A 39 -10.80 19.46 0.35
N GLU A 40 -10.40 18.71 1.39
CA GLU A 40 -9.00 18.63 1.82
C GLU A 40 -8.12 17.95 0.76
N LYS A 41 -8.62 16.89 0.08
CA LYS A 41 -7.97 16.20 -1.02
C LYS A 41 -7.81 17.11 -2.25
N GLU A 42 -8.86 17.81 -2.67
CA GLU A 42 -8.78 18.80 -3.76
C GLU A 42 -7.76 19.91 -3.45
N ASN A 43 -7.68 20.33 -2.19
CA ASN A 43 -6.66 21.29 -1.73
C ASN A 43 -5.25 20.67 -1.80
N LEU A 44 -5.08 19.41 -1.44
CA LEU A 44 -3.83 18.66 -1.56
C LEU A 44 -3.40 18.47 -3.04
N GLU A 45 -4.30 18.07 -3.90
CA GLU A 45 -4.04 17.87 -5.34
C GLU A 45 -3.60 19.18 -6.01
N ASN A 46 -4.23 20.29 -5.64
CA ASN A 46 -3.84 21.60 -6.13
C ASN A 46 -2.47 22.09 -5.59
N MET A 47 -2.00 21.64 -4.42
CA MET A 47 -0.62 21.91 -3.92
C MET A 47 0.43 21.05 -4.64
N LEU A 48 0.09 19.82 -5.01
CA LEU A 48 0.95 18.88 -5.69
C LEU A 48 1.24 19.24 -7.16
N ALA A 49 0.32 19.94 -7.86
CA ALA A 49 0.50 20.38 -9.26
C ALA A 49 1.62 21.42 -9.48
N ARG A 50 2.29 21.88 -8.42
CA ARG A 50 3.30 22.95 -8.47
C ARG A 50 4.76 22.50 -8.22
N ILE A 51 5.02 21.19 -8.02
CA ILE A 51 6.40 20.67 -7.85
C ILE A 51 7.02 20.34 -9.22
N PRO A 52 8.26 20.76 -9.50
CA PRO A 52 8.95 20.35 -10.72
C PRO A 52 9.23 18.84 -10.68
N SER A 53 8.87 18.18 -11.77
CA SER A 53 8.67 16.75 -11.98
C SER A 53 9.91 15.84 -11.98
N GLN A 54 10.92 16.04 -11.15
CA GLN A 54 12.09 15.16 -11.16
C GLN A 54 12.00 13.95 -10.19
N HIS A 55 11.05 13.94 -9.25
CA HIS A 55 10.94 12.86 -8.23
C HIS A 55 9.51 12.46 -7.84
N LEU A 56 8.49 12.85 -8.62
CA LEU A 56 7.10 12.51 -8.30
C LEU A 56 6.53 11.50 -9.31
N PRO A 57 5.69 10.54 -8.88
CA PRO A 57 4.94 9.67 -9.78
C PRO A 57 4.11 10.49 -10.78
N LYS A 58 3.99 10.03 -12.03
CA LYS A 58 3.08 10.62 -13.01
C LYS A 58 1.65 10.60 -12.43
N GLY A 59 1.05 11.75 -12.26
CA GLY A 59 -0.30 11.88 -11.69
C GLY A 59 -0.41 12.65 -10.38
N PHE A 60 0.69 13.01 -9.75
CA PHE A 60 0.71 13.77 -8.51
C PHE A 60 0.41 15.27 -8.77
N LYS A 61 -0.73 15.80 -8.30
CA LYS A 61 -1.17 17.20 -8.51
C LYS A 61 -1.13 18.00 -7.19
N PHE A 62 -0.63 19.24 -7.23
CA PHE A 62 -0.55 20.16 -6.09
C PHE A 62 -1.77 21.08 -5.94
N PRO A 63 -2.19 21.42 -4.70
CA PRO A 63 -3.27 22.40 -4.48
C PRO A 63 -2.87 23.84 -4.82
N SER A 64 -3.77 24.58 -5.46
CA SER A 64 -3.64 26.01 -5.73
C SER A 64 -4.19 26.83 -4.57
N SER A 65 -3.36 27.57 -3.80
CA SER A 65 -3.82 28.69 -2.98
C SER A 65 -2.72 29.70 -2.68
N ASN A 66 -3.14 30.93 -2.45
CA ASN A 66 -2.32 32.14 -2.38
C ASN A 66 -1.59 32.38 -1.04
N SER A 67 -1.32 31.38 -0.21
CA SER A 67 -0.61 31.55 1.06
C SER A 67 0.82 31.01 1.02
N ASN A 68 1.76 31.75 1.64
CA ASN A 68 3.22 31.53 1.54
C ASN A 68 3.78 30.34 2.35
N SER A 69 2.96 29.58 3.07
CA SER A 69 3.41 28.37 3.77
C SER A 69 2.24 27.40 3.97
N HIS A 70 2.38 26.19 3.46
CA HIS A 70 1.42 25.11 3.67
C HIS A 70 2.02 24.04 4.55
N SER A 71 1.23 23.51 5.47
CA SER A 71 1.64 22.40 6.32
C SER A 71 0.74 21.18 6.07
N LEU A 72 1.36 20.01 5.87
CA LEU A 72 0.68 18.72 5.71
C LEU A 72 1.04 17.81 6.87
N LYS A 73 0.05 17.08 7.38
CA LYS A 73 0.23 16.09 8.42
C LYS A 73 0.35 14.70 7.80
N PHE A 74 1.37 13.97 8.20
CA PHE A 74 1.62 12.58 7.84
C PHE A 74 1.59 11.75 9.12
N GLU A 75 0.72 10.74 9.18
CA GLU A 75 0.51 9.96 10.40
C GLU A 75 1.61 8.91 10.62
N MET A 76 2.20 8.40 9.55
CA MET A 76 3.24 7.37 9.60
C MET A 76 4.44 7.76 8.75
N THR A 77 5.39 8.45 9.35
CA THR A 77 6.65 8.87 8.75
C THR A 77 7.79 8.27 9.54
N THR A 78 8.74 7.63 8.88
CA THR A 78 9.94 7.12 9.52
C THR A 78 11.08 8.10 9.31
N VAL A 79 11.54 8.70 10.39
CA VAL A 79 12.65 9.66 10.41
C VAL A 79 13.92 8.95 10.80
N LEU A 80 14.96 9.13 9.99
CA LEU A 80 16.33 8.73 10.27
C LEU A 80 17.16 9.98 10.60
N TYR A 81 17.87 9.94 11.70
CA TYR A 81 18.85 10.92 12.11
C TYR A 81 20.21 10.23 12.25
N ALA A 82 21.16 10.59 11.39
CA ALA A 82 22.55 10.12 11.45
C ALA A 82 23.42 11.25 12.00
N ASP A 83 24.19 10.95 13.03
CA ASP A 83 25.14 11.84 13.70
C ASP A 83 26.55 11.32 13.41
N LEU A 84 27.37 12.15 12.79
CA LEU A 84 28.72 11.79 12.39
C LEU A 84 29.72 12.59 13.23
N GLN A 85 30.76 11.93 13.66
CA GLN A 85 31.85 12.57 14.40
C GLN A 85 33.19 12.26 13.76
N GLY A 86 33.87 13.30 13.27
CA GLY A 86 35.22 13.18 12.77
C GLY A 86 36.24 13.07 13.93
N ILE A 87 37.02 11.99 13.95
CA ILE A 87 38.11 11.79 14.93
C ILE A 87 39.42 12.13 14.26
N LYS A 88 40.07 13.21 14.72
CA LYS A 88 41.40 13.58 14.26
C LYS A 88 42.44 12.61 14.81
N LYS A 89 43.13 11.83 13.96
CA LYS A 89 44.22 10.96 14.37
C LYS A 89 45.51 11.71 14.67
N THR A 90 45.71 12.93 14.13
CA THR A 90 46.90 13.74 14.40
C THR A 90 46.60 15.24 14.25
N ALA A 91 46.94 16.02 15.25
CA ALA A 91 46.64 17.45 15.36
C ALA A 91 47.41 18.37 14.39
N HIS A 92 48.16 17.86 13.42
CA HIS A 92 49.16 18.67 12.72
C HIS A 92 49.11 18.71 11.19
N GLN A 93 48.17 18.02 10.49
CA GLN A 93 48.23 17.97 9.02
C GLN A 93 46.96 18.21 8.22
N ASN A 94 45.75 18.28 8.81
CA ASN A 94 44.56 18.53 8.03
C ASN A 94 43.93 19.90 8.32
N THR A 95 43.67 20.65 7.29
CA THR A 95 42.96 21.94 7.39
C THR A 95 41.47 21.68 7.66
N SER A 96 40.78 22.69 8.21
CA SER A 96 39.33 22.59 8.42
C SER A 96 38.55 22.37 7.10
N PHE A 97 39.16 22.69 5.95
CA PHE A 97 38.62 22.46 4.61
C PHE A 97 38.60 20.96 4.24
N ASP A 98 39.70 20.23 4.50
CA ASP A 98 39.79 18.79 4.17
C ASP A 98 38.71 17.97 4.91
N ILE A 99 38.35 18.35 6.14
CA ILE A 99 37.35 17.68 6.95
C ILE A 99 35.91 17.97 6.38
N MET A 100 35.68 19.18 5.89
CA MET A 100 34.41 19.54 5.29
C MET A 100 34.20 18.83 3.95
N ASP A 101 35.22 18.76 3.11
CA ASP A 101 35.15 18.08 1.82
C ASP A 101 34.87 16.58 1.99
N GLU A 102 35.51 15.91 2.95
CA GLU A 102 35.21 14.50 3.26
C GLU A 102 33.79 14.29 3.78
N LEU A 103 33.26 15.20 4.61
CA LEU A 103 31.89 15.14 5.11
C LEU A 103 30.89 15.33 3.97
N ASP A 104 31.17 16.23 3.05
CA ASP A 104 30.32 16.45 1.87
C ASP A 104 30.29 15.21 0.96
N ASP A 105 31.41 14.52 0.77
CA ASP A 105 31.47 13.25 0.03
C ASP A 105 30.63 12.15 0.71
N ILE A 106 30.68 12.04 2.03
CA ILE A 106 29.83 11.12 2.79
C ILE A 106 28.36 11.46 2.57
N PHE A 107 27.99 12.73 2.66
CA PHE A 107 26.60 13.15 2.45
C PHE A 107 26.15 12.99 1.00
N LEU A 108 27.01 13.14 0.01
CA LEU A 108 26.73 12.83 -1.39
C LEU A 108 26.40 11.33 -1.55
N LYS A 109 27.17 10.45 -0.91
CA LYS A 109 26.87 9.02 -0.91
C LYS A 109 25.55 8.70 -0.21
N PHE A 110 25.27 9.33 0.94
CA PHE A 110 24.01 9.17 1.63
C PHE A 110 22.82 9.65 0.76
N ASN A 111 22.98 10.74 0.00
CA ASN A 111 21.97 11.18 -0.96
C ASN A 111 21.69 10.14 -2.05
N GLN A 112 22.70 9.41 -2.54
CA GLN A 112 22.52 8.32 -3.50
C GLN A 112 21.75 7.15 -2.86
N ILE A 113 22.08 6.80 -1.62
CA ILE A 113 21.41 5.72 -0.87
C ILE A 113 19.93 6.07 -0.64
N VAL A 114 19.62 7.25 -0.11
CA VAL A 114 18.23 7.64 0.16
C VAL A 114 17.40 7.70 -1.12
N LYS A 115 17.98 8.16 -2.25
CA LYS A 115 17.33 8.14 -3.55
C LYS A 115 16.99 6.73 -4.03
N LYS A 116 17.90 5.77 -3.84
CA LYS A 116 17.70 4.35 -4.19
C LYS A 116 16.48 3.76 -3.48
N TYR A 117 16.29 4.10 -2.20
CA TYR A 117 15.19 3.60 -1.37
C TYR A 117 13.94 4.52 -1.39
N LYS A 118 13.87 5.50 -2.31
CA LYS A 118 12.75 6.45 -2.42
C LYS A 118 12.47 7.21 -1.13
N ILE A 119 13.52 7.48 -0.34
CA ILE A 119 13.49 8.25 0.90
C ILE A 119 13.86 9.68 0.58
N GLU A 120 13.26 10.62 1.31
CA GLU A 120 13.50 12.05 1.09
C GLU A 120 14.57 12.59 2.03
N LYS A 121 15.58 13.27 1.46
CA LYS A 121 16.52 14.06 2.25
C LYS A 121 15.81 15.29 2.79
N ILE A 122 15.81 15.47 4.10
CA ILE A 122 15.18 16.63 4.75
C ILE A 122 16.20 17.77 4.91
N LYS A 123 17.29 17.52 5.60
CA LYS A 123 18.34 18.52 5.80
C LYS A 123 19.63 17.92 6.35
N THR A 124 20.70 18.70 6.24
CA THR A 124 21.95 18.50 6.99
C THR A 124 22.09 19.63 8.00
N ILE A 125 22.60 19.34 9.21
CA ILE A 125 22.80 20.33 10.29
C ILE A 125 24.18 20.04 10.88
N GLY A 126 25.19 20.80 10.43
CA GLY A 126 26.59 20.51 10.79
C GLY A 126 26.99 19.13 10.32
N ASP A 127 27.38 18.27 11.24
CA ASP A 127 27.79 16.88 11.05
C ASP A 127 26.62 15.86 11.09
N ALA A 128 25.39 16.33 11.15
CA ALA A 128 24.21 15.48 11.17
C ALA A 128 23.46 15.48 9.85
N TYR A 129 23.01 14.27 9.44
CA TYR A 129 22.20 14.03 8.26
C TYR A 129 20.80 13.56 8.66
N MET A 130 19.76 14.17 8.10
CA MET A 130 18.38 13.81 8.37
C MET A 130 17.62 13.50 7.08
N CYS A 131 16.98 12.33 7.04
CA CYS A 131 16.07 11.92 5.97
C CYS A 131 14.81 11.28 6.53
N ALA A 132 13.79 11.12 5.70
CA ALA A 132 12.52 10.54 6.12
C ALA A 132 11.84 9.78 4.98
N GLY A 133 11.27 8.63 5.32
CA GLY A 133 10.39 7.85 4.45
C GLY A 133 8.92 8.13 4.76
N GLY A 134 8.03 7.94 3.77
CA GLY A 134 6.61 8.22 3.91
C GLY A 134 6.23 9.70 3.69
N VAL A 135 7.17 10.49 3.17
CA VAL A 135 7.00 11.90 2.77
C VAL A 135 7.80 12.15 1.49
N PRO A 136 7.35 13.00 0.58
CA PRO A 136 6.04 13.67 0.50
C PRO A 136 4.91 12.72 0.07
N VAL A 137 5.25 11.52 -0.36
CA VAL A 137 4.30 10.46 -0.74
C VAL A 137 4.21 9.45 0.38
N LYS A 138 2.99 9.18 0.84
CA LYS A 138 2.74 8.14 1.84
C LYS A 138 3.07 6.77 1.23
N ASN A 139 3.69 5.91 2.00
CA ASN A 139 3.85 4.51 1.70
C ASN A 139 3.97 3.71 3.00
N ILE A 140 3.40 2.51 3.01
CA ILE A 140 3.38 1.65 4.21
C ILE A 140 4.72 0.98 4.47
N THR A 141 5.57 0.88 3.45
CA THR A 141 6.89 0.22 3.53
C THR A 141 7.99 1.14 4.03
N ASN A 142 7.72 2.43 4.24
CA ASN A 142 8.74 3.41 4.61
C ASN A 142 9.62 3.02 5.82
N PRO A 143 9.13 2.31 6.88
CA PRO A 143 10.01 1.87 7.97
C PRO A 143 11.07 0.86 7.51
N ILE A 144 10.70 -0.02 6.58
CA ILE A 144 11.58 -1.03 5.99
C ILE A 144 12.63 -0.33 5.11
N ASP A 145 12.19 0.59 4.26
CA ASP A 145 13.03 1.34 3.33
C ASP A 145 14.11 2.14 4.07
N VAL A 146 13.71 2.83 5.16
CA VAL A 146 14.61 3.62 5.99
C VAL A 146 15.63 2.75 6.71
N VAL A 147 15.26 1.56 7.19
CA VAL A 147 16.19 0.64 7.84
C VAL A 147 17.14 -0.01 6.83
N LEU A 148 16.68 -0.35 5.62
CA LEU A 148 17.57 -0.81 4.54
C LEU A 148 18.59 0.26 4.16
N ALA A 149 18.17 1.52 4.04
CA ALA A 149 19.06 2.63 3.78
C ALA A 149 20.09 2.82 4.90
N ALA A 150 19.66 2.71 6.16
CA ALA A 150 20.56 2.79 7.32
C ALA A 150 21.61 1.68 7.33
N LEU A 151 21.24 0.44 6.98
CA LEU A 151 22.18 -0.67 6.85
C LEU A 151 23.21 -0.44 5.73
N GLU A 152 22.77 0.11 4.59
CA GLU A 152 23.67 0.45 3.48
C GLU A 152 24.59 1.62 3.84
N MET A 153 24.08 2.65 4.54
CA MET A 153 24.91 3.74 5.09
C MET A 153 25.97 3.21 6.06
N LYS A 154 25.55 2.33 7.00
CA LYS A 154 26.48 1.68 7.93
C LYS A 154 27.58 0.91 7.19
N ASN A 155 27.21 0.10 6.21
CA ASN A 155 28.17 -0.66 5.43
C ASN A 155 29.17 0.25 4.70
N TYR A 156 28.70 1.33 4.09
CA TYR A 156 29.56 2.32 3.46
C TYR A 156 30.57 2.94 4.45
N MET A 157 30.10 3.35 5.63
CA MET A 157 30.95 3.92 6.68
C MET A 157 32.00 2.91 7.19
N MET A 158 31.62 1.63 7.31
CA MET A 158 32.58 0.57 7.69
C MET A 158 33.66 0.37 6.61
N THR A 159 33.28 0.37 5.32
CA THR A 159 34.23 0.28 4.21
C THR A 159 35.20 1.45 4.20
N LEU A 160 34.72 2.68 4.48
CA LEU A 160 35.63 3.85 4.63
C LEU A 160 36.62 3.67 5.80
N LYS A 161 36.14 3.10 6.90
CA LYS A 161 37.01 2.85 8.08
C LYS A 161 38.10 1.83 7.79
N GLU A 162 37.73 0.71 7.15
CA GLU A 162 38.67 -0.34 6.74
C GLU A 162 39.71 0.17 5.73
N GLY A 163 39.31 0.96 4.73
CA GLY A 163 40.23 1.56 3.76
C GLY A 163 41.20 2.59 4.35
N ASN A 164 40.85 3.18 5.50
CA ASN A 164 41.70 4.16 6.21
C ASN A 164 42.59 3.53 7.28
N GLU A 165 42.50 2.23 7.58
CA GLU A 165 43.41 1.54 8.54
C GLU A 165 44.87 1.53 8.11
N GLU A 166 45.16 1.77 6.81
CA GLU A 166 46.52 1.97 6.29
C GLU A 166 47.16 3.32 6.68
N GLY A 167 46.51 4.13 7.52
CA GLY A 167 47.14 5.31 8.16
C GLY A 167 47.03 6.62 7.40
N LYS A 168 46.25 6.67 6.31
CA LYS A 168 46.05 7.88 5.50
C LYS A 168 44.58 8.30 5.47
N GLY A 169 44.10 9.04 6.45
CA GLY A 169 42.77 9.65 6.43
C GLY A 169 42.16 9.93 7.81
N ASN A 170 41.09 10.71 7.85
CA ASN A 170 40.30 10.96 9.05
C ASN A 170 39.37 9.78 9.31
N PHE A 171 39.16 9.45 10.58
CA PHE A 171 38.14 8.48 10.96
C PHE A 171 36.83 9.22 11.21
N TRP A 172 35.77 8.70 10.61
CA TRP A 172 34.41 9.14 10.88
C TRP A 172 33.69 8.04 11.65
N ASP A 173 33.35 8.33 12.89
CA ASP A 173 32.37 7.53 13.61
C ASP A 173 30.95 8.04 13.29
N PHE A 174 29.98 7.15 13.35
CA PHE A 174 28.60 7.48 13.10
C PHE A 174 27.69 6.75 14.07
N ARG A 175 26.50 7.30 14.30
CA ARG A 175 25.42 6.65 15.02
C ARG A 175 24.09 7.05 14.39
N ILE A 176 23.16 6.11 14.29
CA ILE A 176 21.88 6.31 13.60
C ILE A 176 20.75 6.02 14.56
N GLY A 177 19.80 6.97 14.67
CA GLY A 177 18.55 6.81 15.38
C GLY A 177 17.36 6.89 14.42
N ILE A 178 16.42 5.94 14.55
CA ILE A 178 15.25 5.84 13.69
C ILE A 178 13.99 5.78 14.55
N HIS A 179 13.01 6.59 14.20
CA HIS A 179 11.69 6.57 14.83
C HIS A 179 10.58 6.77 13.83
N THR A 180 9.48 6.02 13.98
CA THR A 180 8.27 6.13 13.16
C THR A 180 7.13 6.74 13.97
N GLY A 181 6.49 7.75 13.40
CA GLY A 181 5.37 8.44 14.03
C GLY A 181 4.85 9.60 13.19
N PRO A 182 3.87 10.36 13.72
CA PRO A 182 3.30 11.50 13.01
C PRO A 182 4.28 12.67 12.90
N VAL A 183 4.25 13.33 11.73
CA VAL A 183 4.99 14.57 11.48
C VAL A 183 4.11 15.59 10.77
N THR A 184 4.50 16.86 10.89
CA THR A 184 3.95 17.96 10.09
C THR A 184 5.05 18.45 9.15
N ALA A 185 4.84 18.30 7.84
CA ALA A 185 5.72 18.85 6.82
C ALA A 185 5.30 20.28 6.51
N LYS A 186 6.23 21.24 6.62
CA LYS A 186 6.05 22.63 6.19
C LYS A 186 6.79 22.84 4.89
N PHE A 187 6.07 23.29 3.87
CA PHE A 187 6.61 23.52 2.54
C PHE A 187 7.03 24.99 2.39
N HIS A 188 8.22 25.20 1.82
CA HIS A 188 8.79 26.53 1.58
C HIS A 188 9.25 26.62 0.12
N GLY A 189 9.00 27.79 -0.51
CA GLY A 189 9.52 28.12 -1.84
C GLY A 189 8.52 27.96 -2.99
N ARG A 190 8.70 28.79 -4.04
CA ARG A 190 7.84 28.79 -5.25
C ARG A 190 8.45 28.04 -6.44
N LYS A 191 9.78 27.94 -6.52
CA LYS A 191 10.49 27.34 -7.67
C LYS A 191 11.26 26.06 -7.32
N LYS A 192 11.69 25.90 -6.07
CA LYS A 192 12.33 24.69 -5.55
C LYS A 192 11.72 24.43 -4.20
N LEU A 193 10.97 23.35 -4.10
CA LEU A 193 10.35 22.97 -2.82
C LEU A 193 11.45 22.46 -1.90
N SER A 194 11.57 23.17 -0.77
CA SER A 194 12.18 22.63 0.43
C SER A 194 11.09 22.50 1.47
N TYR A 195 11.15 21.48 2.27
CA TYR A 195 10.24 21.32 3.39
C TYR A 195 11.00 20.96 4.65
N ASP A 196 10.47 21.39 5.77
CA ASP A 196 10.97 21.07 7.10
C ASP A 196 9.94 20.19 7.80
N LEU A 197 10.43 19.17 8.50
CA LEU A 197 9.59 18.28 9.29
C LEU A 197 9.58 18.75 10.75
N LYS A 198 8.38 18.84 11.32
CA LYS A 198 8.15 19.18 12.71
C LYS A 198 7.34 18.10 13.41
N GLY A 199 7.60 17.90 14.69
CA GLY A 199 6.88 16.96 15.54
C GLY A 199 7.83 16.16 16.44
N ASP A 200 7.25 15.48 17.41
CA ASP A 200 7.99 14.66 18.38
C ASP A 200 8.83 13.58 17.70
N THR A 201 8.35 13.04 16.56
CA THR A 201 9.03 12.00 15.77
C THR A 201 10.45 12.39 15.41
N VAL A 202 10.67 13.64 14.97
CA VAL A 202 12.00 14.16 14.64
C VAL A 202 12.90 14.23 15.90
N HIS A 203 12.35 14.72 17.01
CA HIS A 203 13.09 14.86 18.26
C HIS A 203 13.44 13.48 18.86
N ILE A 204 12.55 12.50 18.75
CA ILE A 204 12.79 11.14 19.25
C ILE A 204 13.88 10.46 18.43
N ALA A 205 13.83 10.53 17.09
CA ALA A 205 14.87 9.98 16.22
C ALA A 205 16.26 10.55 16.59
N LYS A 206 16.36 11.87 16.78
CA LYS A 206 17.59 12.53 17.23
C LYS A 206 18.06 12.03 18.62
N ARG A 207 17.13 11.86 19.58
CA ARG A 207 17.46 11.35 20.92
C ARG A 207 17.95 9.90 20.88
N ILE A 208 17.33 9.06 20.04
CA ILE A 208 17.78 7.68 19.84
C ILE A 208 19.22 7.68 19.30
N ALA A 209 19.53 8.49 18.27
CA ALA A 209 20.88 8.62 17.76
C ALA A 209 21.85 9.05 18.85
N SER A 210 21.51 10.09 19.63
CA SER A 210 22.39 10.60 20.72
C SER A 210 22.60 9.61 21.86
N ALA A 211 21.66 8.67 22.09
CA ALA A 211 21.78 7.63 23.10
C ALA A 211 22.46 6.35 22.57
N SER A 212 22.72 6.28 21.26
CA SER A 212 23.36 5.12 20.62
C SER A 212 24.87 5.17 20.74
N GLU A 213 25.49 3.99 20.81
CA GLU A 213 26.93 3.86 20.63
C GLU A 213 27.33 4.11 19.18
N TYR A 214 28.56 4.53 18.96
CA TYR A 214 29.06 4.72 17.60
C TYR A 214 29.15 3.39 16.84
N GLY A 215 28.88 3.44 15.55
CA GLY A 215 28.77 2.27 14.68
C GLY A 215 27.43 1.55 14.74
N GLU A 216 26.45 2.08 15.49
CA GLU A 216 25.17 1.42 15.69
C GLU A 216 24.00 2.12 15.01
N ILE A 217 23.01 1.29 14.67
CA ILE A 217 21.68 1.72 14.21
C ILE A 217 20.69 1.31 15.29
N ASN A 218 20.02 2.27 15.90
CA ASN A 218 18.99 2.01 16.89
C ASN A 218 17.64 2.51 16.41
N VAL A 219 16.59 1.74 16.71
CA VAL A 219 15.19 2.03 16.39
C VAL A 219 14.35 2.08 17.65
N SER A 220 13.31 2.88 17.66
CA SER A 220 12.31 2.82 18.74
C SER A 220 11.51 1.52 18.67
N ILE A 221 10.87 1.14 19.79
CA ILE A 221 9.92 0.02 19.84
C ILE A 221 8.81 0.17 18.78
N MET A 222 8.33 1.38 18.51
CA MET A 222 7.32 1.64 17.47
C MET A 222 7.82 1.26 16.06
N THR A 223 9.05 1.64 15.72
CA THR A 223 9.66 1.26 14.45
C THR A 223 9.94 -0.25 14.40
N TYR A 224 10.43 -0.82 15.51
CA TYR A 224 10.70 -2.26 15.60
C TYR A 224 9.46 -3.10 15.29
N GLU A 225 8.29 -2.77 15.84
CA GLU A 225 7.04 -3.49 15.57
C GLU A 225 6.71 -3.55 14.06
N LEU A 226 7.06 -2.50 13.31
CA LEU A 226 6.84 -2.41 11.87
C LEU A 226 7.86 -3.19 11.03
N ILE A 227 9.06 -3.46 11.57
CA ILE A 227 10.17 -4.08 10.84
C ILE A 227 10.56 -5.47 11.36
N LYS A 228 10.08 -5.90 12.53
CA LYS A 228 10.49 -7.13 13.22
C LYS A 228 10.38 -8.40 12.39
N GLN A 229 9.51 -8.41 11.37
CA GLN A 229 9.40 -9.53 10.45
C GLN A 229 10.67 -9.73 9.64
N PHE A 230 11.34 -8.66 9.22
CA PHE A 230 12.44 -8.66 8.25
C PHE A 230 13.83 -8.59 8.88
N PHE A 231 13.97 -7.95 10.04
CA PHE A 231 15.26 -7.64 10.63
C PHE A 231 15.47 -8.32 11.97
N ASN A 232 16.73 -8.69 12.23
CA ASN A 232 17.19 -9.08 13.57
C ASN A 232 17.54 -7.83 14.36
N CYS A 233 16.90 -7.67 15.53
CA CYS A 233 17.14 -6.57 16.44
C CYS A 233 17.34 -7.10 17.86
N ASP A 234 18.24 -6.48 18.62
CA ASP A 234 18.48 -6.77 20.04
C ASP A 234 18.04 -5.59 20.89
N PHE A 235 17.49 -5.86 22.06
CA PHE A 235 17.16 -4.83 23.03
C PHE A 235 18.43 -4.05 23.43
N ASN A 236 18.34 -2.71 23.41
CA ASN A 236 19.48 -1.80 23.68
C ASN A 236 19.16 -0.72 24.74
N GLY A 237 18.22 -1.02 25.64
CA GLY A 237 17.91 -0.13 26.76
C GLY A 237 16.66 0.72 26.54
N LYS A 238 16.54 1.77 27.36
CA LYS A 238 15.43 2.72 27.37
C LYS A 238 15.94 4.15 27.36
N ILE A 239 15.23 5.04 26.68
CA ILE A 239 15.50 6.48 26.67
C ILE A 239 14.29 7.24 27.23
N PRO A 240 14.48 8.28 28.06
CA PRO A 240 13.39 9.11 28.52
C PRO A 240 12.82 9.95 27.39
N VAL A 241 11.52 9.90 27.18
CA VAL A 241 10.81 10.74 26.18
C VAL A 241 9.83 11.64 26.91
N LYS A 242 9.96 12.96 26.70
CA LYS A 242 9.14 13.96 27.37
C LYS A 242 7.64 13.66 27.16
N TYR A 243 6.89 13.61 28.24
CA TYR A 243 5.43 13.29 28.30
C TYR A 243 5.03 11.88 27.87
N LYS A 244 5.98 10.98 27.54
CA LYS A 244 5.69 9.59 27.10
C LYS A 244 6.36 8.53 27.98
N GLY A 245 7.12 8.96 29.00
CA GLY A 245 7.87 8.03 29.83
C GLY A 245 9.11 7.46 29.14
N ASP A 246 9.59 6.32 29.62
CA ASP A 246 10.74 5.64 29.06
C ASP A 246 10.36 4.81 27.83
N MET A 247 11.01 5.08 26.71
CA MET A 247 10.82 4.38 25.44
C MET A 247 11.91 3.35 25.23
N GLU A 248 11.54 2.12 24.96
CA GLU A 248 12.48 1.07 24.59
C GLU A 248 13.11 1.33 23.21
N ILE A 249 14.41 1.09 23.12
CA ILE A 249 15.18 1.14 21.89
C ILE A 249 15.82 -0.22 21.61
N LEU A 250 15.91 -0.54 20.32
CA LEU A 250 16.47 -1.80 19.86
C LEU A 250 17.55 -1.53 18.82
N ARG A 251 18.64 -2.28 18.89
CA ARG A 251 19.75 -2.24 17.93
C ARG A 251 19.43 -3.11 16.73
N VAL A 252 19.41 -2.55 15.53
CA VAL A 252 19.30 -3.28 14.27
C VAL A 252 20.64 -3.92 13.93
N LYS A 253 20.66 -5.24 13.81
CA LYS A 253 21.87 -6.01 13.45
C LYS A 253 21.99 -6.19 11.94
N LYS A 254 21.00 -6.83 11.34
CA LYS A 254 21.00 -7.22 9.93
C LYS A 254 19.60 -7.71 9.50
N ILE A 255 19.43 -7.93 8.21
CA ILE A 255 18.30 -8.69 7.68
C ILE A 255 18.34 -10.11 8.24
N LYS A 256 17.18 -10.68 8.58
CA LYS A 256 17.09 -12.07 9.05
C LYS A 256 17.68 -13.03 8.01
N PRO A 257 18.38 -14.11 8.42
CA PRO A 257 19.09 -15.01 7.51
C PRO A 257 18.20 -15.62 6.43
N ALA A 258 16.91 -15.85 6.71
CA ALA A 258 15.94 -16.38 5.74
C ALA A 258 15.63 -15.40 4.59
N PHE A 259 15.85 -14.11 4.81
CA PHE A 259 15.52 -13.01 3.91
C PHE A 259 16.72 -12.33 3.26
N ALA A 260 17.94 -12.75 3.57
CA ALA A 260 19.18 -12.17 3.07
C ALA A 260 19.80 -13.01 1.96
N GLN A 261 20.33 -12.35 0.91
CA GLN A 261 21.15 -13.02 -0.13
C GLN A 261 22.38 -13.69 0.46
N ASN A 262 23.09 -12.96 1.35
CA ASN A 262 24.21 -13.48 2.11
C ASN A 262 23.85 -13.51 3.59
N ARG A 263 23.69 -14.71 4.15
CA ARG A 263 23.28 -14.93 5.55
C ARG A 263 24.24 -14.35 6.58
N LYS A 264 25.54 -14.24 6.26
CA LYS A 264 26.57 -13.70 7.15
C LYS A 264 26.53 -12.17 7.18
N VAL A 265 26.51 -11.53 6.02
CA VAL A 265 26.53 -10.06 5.89
C VAL A 265 25.15 -9.46 6.20
N GLY A 266 24.07 -10.03 5.62
CA GLY A 266 22.69 -9.67 5.95
C GLY A 266 22.28 -8.23 5.59
N ILE A 267 22.81 -7.68 4.49
CA ILE A 267 22.53 -6.30 4.05
C ILE A 267 21.59 -6.29 2.82
N HIS A 268 21.74 -7.26 1.93
CA HIS A 268 20.97 -7.32 0.69
C HIS A 268 19.82 -8.30 0.80
N PRO A 269 18.56 -7.85 0.50
CA PRO A 269 17.38 -8.68 0.47
C PRO A 269 17.46 -9.78 -0.60
N ASN A 270 16.92 -10.97 -0.30
CA ASN A 270 16.68 -12.02 -1.29
C ASN A 270 15.24 -11.95 -1.86
N GLN A 271 14.88 -12.87 -2.77
CA GLN A 271 13.56 -12.89 -3.41
C GLN A 271 12.42 -13.09 -2.39
N ILE A 272 12.59 -13.91 -1.36
CA ILE A 272 11.57 -14.13 -0.32
C ILE A 272 11.28 -12.82 0.45
N PHE A 273 12.32 -12.03 0.74
CA PHE A 273 12.13 -10.70 1.31
C PHE A 273 11.31 -9.81 0.38
N LEU A 274 11.68 -9.77 -0.92
CA LEU A 274 11.05 -8.91 -1.91
C LEU A 274 9.56 -9.26 -2.08
N ASN A 275 9.21 -10.54 -2.14
CA ASN A 275 7.81 -10.97 -2.24
C ASN A 275 6.98 -10.53 -1.03
N LYS A 276 7.50 -10.71 0.20
CA LYS A 276 6.82 -10.23 1.41
C LYS A 276 6.77 -8.69 1.52
N TYR A 277 7.79 -8.02 1.03
CA TYR A 277 7.82 -6.57 0.92
C TYR A 277 6.74 -6.06 -0.05
N LEU A 278 6.64 -6.67 -1.24
CA LEU A 278 5.64 -6.32 -2.25
C LEU A 278 4.22 -6.64 -1.78
N LEU A 279 4.00 -7.75 -1.09
CA LEU A 279 2.69 -8.04 -0.45
C LEU A 279 2.28 -6.94 0.54
N ARG A 280 3.23 -6.37 1.28
CA ARG A 280 2.95 -5.22 2.15
C ARG A 280 2.70 -3.95 1.34
N GLN A 281 3.48 -3.71 0.29
CA GLN A 281 3.33 -2.55 -0.60
C GLN A 281 2.04 -2.60 -1.42
N PHE A 282 1.47 -3.80 -1.64
CA PHE A 282 0.21 -3.99 -2.36
C PHE A 282 -0.91 -3.10 -1.81
N ASN A 283 -0.97 -2.85 -0.50
CA ASN A 283 -1.97 -1.97 0.09
C ASN A 283 -1.90 -0.52 -0.46
N ASP A 284 -0.69 -0.02 -0.73
CA ASP A 284 -0.51 1.32 -1.33
C ASP A 284 -0.96 1.33 -2.81
N LEU A 285 -0.71 0.24 -3.54
CA LEU A 285 -1.19 0.05 -4.92
C LEU A 285 -2.71 -0.08 -4.95
N GLU A 286 -3.28 -0.88 -4.06
CA GLU A 286 -4.71 -1.09 -3.92
C GLU A 286 -5.45 0.23 -3.65
N GLU A 287 -4.99 1.03 -2.66
CA GLU A 287 -5.55 2.36 -2.39
C GLU A 287 -5.52 3.25 -3.63
N LEU A 288 -4.40 3.26 -4.36
CA LEU A 288 -4.24 4.08 -5.56
C LEU A 288 -5.21 3.67 -6.68
N ILE A 289 -5.32 2.37 -6.96
CA ILE A 289 -6.17 1.87 -8.06
C ILE A 289 -7.65 1.97 -7.70
N LEU A 290 -8.04 1.61 -6.47
CA LEU A 290 -9.44 1.75 -6.03
C LEU A 290 -9.89 3.22 -6.04
N ASP A 291 -9.04 4.16 -5.61
CA ASP A 291 -9.32 5.60 -5.70
C ASP A 291 -9.47 6.07 -7.16
N LYS A 292 -8.69 5.51 -8.08
CA LYS A 292 -8.85 5.76 -9.52
C LYS A 292 -10.16 5.20 -10.05
N LEU A 293 -10.49 3.96 -9.73
CA LEU A 293 -11.76 3.33 -10.12
C LEU A 293 -12.97 4.11 -9.58
N GLU A 294 -12.96 4.51 -8.29
CA GLU A 294 -14.05 5.30 -7.71
C GLU A 294 -14.30 6.62 -8.44
N LYS A 295 -13.25 7.24 -8.99
CA LYS A 295 -13.34 8.54 -9.68
C LYS A 295 -13.67 8.44 -11.17
N GLU A 296 -13.22 7.40 -11.83
CA GLU A 296 -13.17 7.35 -13.29
C GLU A 296 -14.14 6.31 -13.88
N LEU A 297 -14.63 5.34 -13.09
CA LEU A 297 -15.64 4.40 -13.58
C LEU A 297 -16.94 5.14 -13.97
N PRO A 298 -17.54 4.80 -15.11
CA PRO A 298 -18.86 5.28 -15.49
C PRO A 298 -19.92 4.97 -14.44
N SER A 299 -20.81 5.91 -14.15
CA SER A 299 -21.82 5.80 -13.10
C SER A 299 -22.89 4.73 -13.34
N TYR A 300 -23.01 4.21 -14.57
CA TYR A 300 -23.92 3.13 -14.94
C TYR A 300 -23.35 1.73 -14.68
N LEU A 301 -22.11 1.60 -14.24
CA LEU A 301 -21.50 0.33 -13.88
C LEU A 301 -21.92 -0.04 -12.45
N TYR A 302 -23.08 -0.68 -12.33
CA TYR A 302 -23.64 -1.08 -11.03
C TYR A 302 -23.01 -2.36 -10.49
N TYR A 303 -22.50 -3.23 -11.36
CA TYR A 303 -21.83 -4.48 -11.01
C TYR A 303 -20.30 -4.35 -11.07
N HIS A 304 -19.74 -3.93 -12.22
CA HIS A 304 -18.29 -3.76 -12.42
C HIS A 304 -17.81 -2.47 -11.74
N ASN A 305 -17.83 -2.45 -10.42
CA ASN A 305 -17.52 -1.31 -9.57
C ASN A 305 -16.42 -1.64 -8.54
N VAL A 306 -16.03 -0.66 -7.73
CA VAL A 306 -15.01 -0.80 -6.68
C VAL A 306 -15.30 -1.98 -5.73
N LYS A 307 -16.60 -2.23 -5.40
CA LYS A 307 -16.96 -3.34 -4.52
C LYS A 307 -16.64 -4.69 -5.16
N HIS A 308 -16.98 -4.88 -6.44
CA HIS A 308 -16.65 -6.10 -7.17
C HIS A 308 -15.15 -6.34 -7.19
N THR A 309 -14.35 -5.33 -7.52
CA THR A 309 -12.88 -5.42 -7.50
C THR A 309 -12.36 -5.88 -6.14
N ILE A 310 -12.84 -5.28 -5.03
CA ILE A 310 -12.45 -5.68 -3.66
C ILE A 310 -12.88 -7.12 -3.37
N ASP A 311 -14.08 -7.51 -3.76
CA ASP A 311 -14.58 -8.88 -3.57
C ASP A 311 -13.66 -9.89 -4.29
N VAL A 312 -13.28 -9.62 -5.54
CA VAL A 312 -12.39 -10.50 -6.34
C VAL A 312 -10.98 -10.56 -5.75
N VAL A 313 -10.40 -9.44 -5.30
CA VAL A 313 -9.10 -9.42 -4.60
C VAL A 313 -9.12 -10.31 -3.37
N ASN A 314 -10.17 -10.19 -2.55
CA ASN A 314 -10.31 -11.01 -1.33
C ASN A 314 -10.51 -12.50 -1.67
N GLN A 315 -11.31 -12.83 -2.68
CA GLN A 315 -11.54 -14.22 -3.05
C GLN A 315 -10.31 -14.87 -3.69
N ALA A 316 -9.56 -14.14 -4.50
CA ALA A 316 -8.29 -14.59 -5.05
C ALA A 316 -7.29 -14.97 -3.93
N GLU A 317 -7.24 -14.19 -2.86
CA GLU A 317 -6.43 -14.48 -1.67
C GLU A 317 -6.94 -15.71 -0.91
N VAL A 318 -8.25 -15.81 -0.65
CA VAL A 318 -8.87 -16.93 0.08
C VAL A 318 -8.70 -18.24 -0.68
N ILE A 319 -9.01 -18.25 -1.99
CA ILE A 319 -8.88 -19.45 -2.82
C ILE A 319 -7.40 -19.81 -2.95
N GLY A 320 -6.52 -18.84 -3.19
CA GLY A 320 -5.08 -19.06 -3.31
C GLY A 320 -4.48 -19.72 -2.07
N TYR A 321 -4.77 -19.24 -0.88
CA TYR A 321 -4.33 -19.90 0.36
C TYR A 321 -4.97 -21.27 0.53
N GLY A 322 -6.23 -21.43 0.14
CA GLY A 322 -6.93 -22.72 0.18
C GLY A 322 -6.30 -23.79 -0.73
N GLU A 323 -5.77 -23.39 -1.88
CA GLU A 323 -5.04 -24.24 -2.82
C GLU A 323 -3.54 -24.37 -2.48
N GLY A 324 -3.07 -23.69 -1.43
CA GLY A 324 -1.70 -23.84 -0.91
C GLY A 324 -0.62 -23.18 -1.76
N VAL A 325 -0.95 -22.13 -2.53
CA VAL A 325 0.04 -21.37 -3.30
C VAL A 325 0.90 -20.49 -2.39
N ASP A 326 2.09 -20.15 -2.84
CA ASP A 326 3.06 -19.36 -2.07
C ASP A 326 2.76 -17.84 -2.08
N ASP A 327 3.54 -17.09 -1.29
CA ASP A 327 3.38 -15.64 -1.14
C ASP A 327 3.54 -14.88 -2.48
N GLU A 328 4.36 -15.37 -3.41
CA GLU A 328 4.53 -14.74 -4.73
C GLU A 328 3.28 -14.92 -5.58
N ALA A 329 2.76 -16.14 -5.63
CA ALA A 329 1.52 -16.45 -6.33
C ALA A 329 0.33 -15.66 -5.75
N ILE A 330 0.22 -15.53 -4.43
CA ILE A 330 -0.78 -14.66 -3.78
C ILE A 330 -0.64 -13.20 -4.22
N LEU A 331 0.58 -12.67 -4.28
CA LEU A 331 0.84 -11.31 -4.76
C LEU A 331 0.36 -11.14 -6.21
N LEU A 332 0.69 -12.07 -7.10
CA LEU A 332 0.30 -12.03 -8.51
C LEU A 332 -1.22 -12.09 -8.67
N LEU A 333 -1.88 -13.00 -7.95
CA LEU A 333 -3.34 -13.16 -7.96
C LEU A 333 -4.06 -11.91 -7.46
N LYS A 334 -3.68 -11.37 -6.31
CA LYS A 334 -4.27 -10.13 -5.76
C LYS A 334 -4.09 -8.96 -6.71
N THR A 335 -2.92 -8.85 -7.32
CA THR A 335 -2.62 -7.77 -8.25
C THR A 335 -3.41 -7.92 -9.55
N ALA A 336 -3.52 -9.12 -10.10
CA ALA A 336 -4.35 -9.39 -11.27
C ALA A 336 -5.82 -9.08 -10.98
N ALA A 337 -6.33 -9.52 -9.83
CA ALA A 337 -7.69 -9.24 -9.37
C ALA A 337 -7.97 -7.74 -9.19
N LEU A 338 -6.98 -6.96 -8.73
CA LEU A 338 -7.12 -5.51 -8.59
C LEU A 338 -7.27 -4.81 -9.94
N PHE A 339 -6.65 -5.33 -10.98
CA PHE A 339 -6.65 -4.72 -12.31
C PHE A 339 -7.64 -5.34 -13.30
N HIS A 340 -8.21 -6.54 -13.07
CA HIS A 340 -8.93 -7.32 -14.09
C HIS A 340 -10.00 -6.53 -14.83
N ASP A 341 -10.76 -5.73 -14.11
CA ASP A 341 -11.85 -4.89 -14.64
C ASP A 341 -11.50 -3.40 -14.74
N ALA A 342 -10.26 -3.01 -14.41
CA ALA A 342 -9.87 -1.59 -14.42
C ALA A 342 -10.01 -0.93 -15.80
N GLY A 343 -9.98 -1.70 -16.87
CA GLY A 343 -10.18 -1.22 -18.25
C GLY A 343 -11.57 -0.66 -18.51
N HIS A 344 -12.56 -0.93 -17.66
CA HIS A 344 -13.90 -0.34 -17.74
C HIS A 344 -13.92 1.19 -17.59
N ILE A 345 -12.87 1.80 -17.05
CA ILE A 345 -12.71 3.27 -17.11
C ILE A 345 -12.53 3.79 -18.54
N ILE A 346 -12.16 2.95 -19.49
CA ILE A 346 -11.86 3.31 -20.87
C ILE A 346 -12.99 2.82 -21.80
N THR A 347 -13.38 1.55 -21.65
CA THR A 347 -14.40 0.93 -22.49
C THR A 347 -15.08 -0.23 -21.77
N TYR A 348 -16.31 -0.51 -22.15
CA TYR A 348 -17.03 -1.69 -21.66
C TYR A 348 -16.58 -2.97 -22.38
N ASP A 349 -16.50 -2.91 -23.71
CA ASP A 349 -16.14 -4.07 -24.50
C ASP A 349 -14.62 -4.19 -24.61
N ASN A 350 -14.07 -5.43 -24.45
CA ASN A 350 -12.63 -5.71 -24.47
C ASN A 350 -11.85 -4.95 -23.36
N HIS A 351 -12.47 -4.76 -22.20
CA HIS A 351 -11.89 -4.06 -21.04
C HIS A 351 -10.64 -4.77 -20.53
N GLU A 352 -10.51 -6.09 -20.67
CA GLU A 352 -9.34 -6.87 -20.22
C GLU A 352 -8.05 -6.37 -20.90
N PHE A 353 -8.13 -6.04 -22.20
CA PHE A 353 -7.00 -5.46 -22.93
C PHE A 353 -6.55 -4.13 -22.31
N TYR A 354 -7.48 -3.26 -21.96
CA TYR A 354 -7.16 -1.97 -21.35
C TYR A 354 -6.74 -2.11 -19.89
N SER A 355 -7.25 -3.10 -19.18
CA SER A 355 -6.78 -3.53 -17.84
C SER A 355 -5.31 -3.89 -17.86
N VAL A 356 -4.87 -4.68 -18.86
CA VAL A 356 -3.45 -5.01 -19.10
C VAL A 356 -2.62 -3.75 -19.36
N GLN A 357 -3.12 -2.79 -20.15
CA GLN A 357 -2.38 -1.54 -20.40
C GLN A 357 -2.19 -0.73 -19.10
N LEU A 358 -3.22 -0.64 -18.27
CA LEU A 358 -3.13 0.01 -16.96
C LEU A 358 -2.15 -0.72 -16.04
N ALA A 359 -2.21 -2.05 -15.97
CA ALA A 359 -1.27 -2.82 -15.17
C ALA A 359 0.20 -2.54 -15.61
N LYS A 360 0.49 -2.55 -16.91
CA LYS A 360 1.81 -2.22 -17.47
C LYS A 360 2.27 -0.78 -17.19
N GLU A 361 1.35 0.16 -17.04
CA GLU A 361 1.66 1.56 -16.69
C GLU A 361 2.01 1.72 -15.19
N TYR A 362 1.24 1.07 -14.30
CA TYR A 362 1.35 1.29 -12.87
C TYR A 362 2.36 0.38 -12.17
N LEU A 363 2.43 -0.91 -12.52
CA LEU A 363 3.23 -1.89 -11.79
C LEU A 363 4.74 -1.61 -11.73
N PRO A 364 5.40 -1.07 -12.80
CA PRO A 364 6.82 -0.71 -12.71
C PRO A 364 7.12 0.35 -11.62
N GLN A 365 6.15 1.20 -11.30
CA GLN A 365 6.27 2.23 -10.26
C GLN A 365 6.30 1.61 -8.85
N PHE A 366 5.74 0.40 -8.70
CA PHE A 366 5.65 -0.38 -7.47
C PHE A 366 6.67 -1.53 -7.42
N GLN A 367 7.75 -1.45 -8.19
CA GLN A 367 8.88 -2.36 -8.16
C GLN A 367 8.58 -3.82 -8.58
N TYR A 368 7.46 -4.06 -9.27
CA TYR A 368 7.24 -5.34 -9.92
C TYR A 368 8.25 -5.53 -11.05
N ASN A 369 8.85 -6.71 -11.13
CA ASN A 369 9.73 -7.06 -12.24
C ASN A 369 8.93 -7.45 -13.50
N GLN A 370 9.61 -7.56 -14.66
CA GLN A 370 8.94 -7.83 -15.93
C GLN A 370 8.22 -9.18 -15.95
N GLU A 371 8.80 -10.22 -15.35
CA GLU A 371 8.19 -11.56 -15.29
C GLU A 371 6.89 -11.53 -14.49
N GLN A 372 6.86 -10.82 -13.36
CA GLN A 372 5.66 -10.62 -12.55
C GLN A 372 4.59 -9.83 -13.32
N ILE A 373 5.00 -8.76 -14.03
CA ILE A 373 4.07 -7.95 -14.83
C ILE A 373 3.46 -8.78 -15.96
N ASP A 374 4.26 -9.55 -16.68
CA ASP A 374 3.78 -10.39 -17.78
C ASP A 374 2.80 -11.45 -17.25
N ARG A 375 3.14 -12.10 -16.14
CA ARG A 375 2.25 -13.07 -15.50
C ARG A 375 0.93 -12.46 -15.00
N ILE A 376 0.95 -11.28 -14.41
CA ILE A 376 -0.26 -10.56 -14.01
C ILE A 376 -1.13 -10.25 -15.23
N CYS A 377 -0.51 -9.84 -16.34
CA CYS A 377 -1.24 -9.59 -17.58
C CYS A 377 -1.93 -10.86 -18.12
N ASP A 378 -1.27 -12.01 -18.06
CA ASP A 378 -1.86 -13.28 -18.47
C ASP A 378 -3.07 -13.65 -17.58
N LEU A 379 -2.94 -13.49 -16.26
CA LEU A 379 -4.02 -13.71 -15.31
C LEU A 379 -5.22 -12.77 -15.54
N ILE A 380 -4.98 -11.50 -15.88
CA ILE A 380 -6.05 -10.56 -16.27
C ILE A 380 -6.76 -11.06 -17.53
N MET A 381 -6.02 -11.46 -18.56
CA MET A 381 -6.61 -11.94 -19.80
C MET A 381 -7.42 -13.22 -19.66
N THR A 382 -7.12 -14.07 -18.66
CA THR A 382 -7.82 -15.32 -18.40
C THR A 382 -9.25 -15.11 -17.89
N THR A 383 -9.60 -13.94 -17.34
CA THR A 383 -10.98 -13.64 -16.89
C THR A 383 -11.95 -13.43 -18.04
N LYS A 384 -11.47 -13.29 -19.28
CA LYS A 384 -12.31 -13.15 -20.47
C LYS A 384 -13.25 -14.32 -20.64
N ILE A 385 -14.55 -14.05 -20.79
CA ILE A 385 -15.61 -15.06 -20.89
C ILE A 385 -15.76 -15.56 -22.32
N PRO A 386 -15.84 -16.90 -22.59
CA PRO A 386 -15.71 -17.98 -21.60
C PRO A 386 -14.27 -18.20 -21.15
N PRO A 387 -14.03 -18.40 -19.83
CA PRO A 387 -12.68 -18.60 -19.33
C PRO A 387 -12.13 -19.99 -19.72
N GLU A 388 -10.86 -20.03 -20.13
CA GLU A 388 -10.14 -21.25 -20.50
C GLU A 388 -8.80 -21.32 -19.75
N PRO A 389 -8.81 -21.56 -18.41
CA PRO A 389 -7.59 -21.54 -17.61
C PRO A 389 -6.71 -22.76 -17.86
N ASN A 390 -5.39 -22.55 -18.05
CA ASN A 390 -4.41 -23.58 -18.34
C ASN A 390 -3.70 -24.09 -17.08
N ASP A 391 -3.52 -23.25 -16.07
CA ASP A 391 -2.78 -23.60 -14.85
C ASP A 391 -3.57 -23.24 -13.57
N LEU A 392 -2.96 -23.53 -12.41
CA LEU A 392 -3.62 -23.34 -11.11
C LEU A 392 -3.94 -21.86 -10.82
N LEU A 393 -3.03 -20.93 -11.14
CA LEU A 393 -3.25 -19.50 -10.84
C LEU A 393 -4.37 -18.93 -11.73
N GLU A 394 -4.41 -19.33 -12.99
CA GLU A 394 -5.50 -18.97 -13.91
C GLU A 394 -6.85 -19.52 -13.42
N LYS A 395 -6.88 -20.78 -12.94
CA LYS A 395 -8.08 -21.38 -12.34
C LYS A 395 -8.55 -20.61 -11.11
N ILE A 396 -7.62 -20.22 -10.21
CA ILE A 396 -7.93 -19.44 -9.03
C ILE A 396 -8.51 -18.07 -9.43
N MET A 397 -7.93 -17.42 -10.44
CA MET A 397 -8.38 -16.11 -10.90
C MET A 397 -9.80 -16.16 -11.50
N CYS A 398 -10.09 -17.16 -12.34
CA CYS A 398 -11.43 -17.37 -12.90
C CYS A 398 -12.47 -17.67 -11.81
N ASP A 399 -12.11 -18.50 -10.84
CA ASP A 399 -13.02 -18.85 -9.73
C ASP A 399 -13.27 -17.65 -8.80
N ALA A 400 -12.26 -16.79 -8.61
CA ALA A 400 -12.37 -15.59 -7.78
C ALA A 400 -13.30 -14.55 -8.42
N ASP A 401 -13.20 -14.33 -9.72
CA ASP A 401 -14.04 -13.39 -10.47
C ASP A 401 -15.52 -13.83 -10.47
N LEU A 402 -15.77 -15.12 -10.62
CA LEU A 402 -17.10 -15.70 -10.66
C LEU A 402 -17.59 -16.27 -9.31
N ASP A 403 -16.90 -15.96 -8.22
CA ASP A 403 -17.22 -16.42 -6.86
C ASP A 403 -18.66 -16.10 -6.44
N TYR A 404 -19.19 -14.95 -6.87
CA TYR A 404 -20.51 -14.48 -6.51
C TYR A 404 -21.65 -15.46 -6.91
N LEU A 405 -21.43 -16.31 -7.93
CA LEU A 405 -22.41 -17.30 -8.40
C LEU A 405 -22.85 -18.29 -7.32
N GLY A 406 -21.99 -18.57 -6.35
CA GLY A 406 -22.29 -19.46 -5.23
C GLY A 406 -22.41 -18.75 -3.87
N ARG A 407 -22.49 -17.42 -3.84
CA ARG A 407 -22.65 -16.64 -2.60
C ARG A 407 -24.10 -16.55 -2.19
N SER A 408 -24.34 -16.28 -0.90
CA SER A 408 -25.69 -16.06 -0.36
C SER A 408 -26.35 -14.79 -0.87
N ASP A 409 -25.56 -13.79 -1.26
CA ASP A 409 -26.01 -12.51 -1.83
C ASP A 409 -26.05 -12.51 -3.37
N PHE A 410 -26.07 -13.70 -4.00
CA PHE A 410 -26.12 -13.84 -5.45
C PHE A 410 -27.22 -13.02 -6.12
N MET A 411 -28.47 -13.10 -5.65
CA MET A 411 -29.59 -12.41 -6.29
C MET A 411 -29.46 -10.87 -6.27
N PRO A 412 -29.15 -10.23 -5.13
CA PRO A 412 -28.82 -8.80 -5.13
C PRO A 412 -27.70 -8.41 -6.07
N VAL A 413 -26.60 -9.18 -6.10
CA VAL A 413 -25.44 -8.93 -6.96
C VAL A 413 -25.80 -9.12 -8.43
N SER A 414 -26.47 -10.19 -8.77
CA SER A 414 -26.95 -10.46 -10.13
C SER A 414 -27.89 -9.37 -10.65
N ASN A 415 -28.71 -8.80 -9.79
CA ASN A 415 -29.61 -7.70 -10.18
C ASN A 415 -28.83 -6.43 -10.53
N THR A 416 -27.67 -6.17 -9.91
CA THR A 416 -26.85 -5.02 -10.31
C THR A 416 -26.30 -5.19 -11.73
N LEU A 417 -25.91 -6.41 -12.11
CA LEU A 417 -25.49 -6.71 -13.49
C LEU A 417 -26.65 -6.58 -14.48
N TYR A 418 -27.86 -6.99 -14.09
CA TYR A 418 -29.06 -6.76 -14.91
C TYR A 418 -29.27 -5.27 -15.21
N TYR A 419 -29.23 -4.42 -14.18
CA TYR A 419 -29.40 -2.97 -14.36
C TYR A 419 -28.29 -2.36 -15.24
N GLU A 420 -27.07 -2.80 -15.06
CA GLU A 420 -25.93 -2.37 -15.86
C GLU A 420 -26.10 -2.71 -17.35
N LEU A 421 -26.45 -3.97 -17.66
CA LEU A 421 -26.70 -4.41 -19.04
C LEU A 421 -27.93 -3.73 -19.66
N LYS A 422 -28.96 -3.44 -18.86
CA LYS A 422 -30.17 -2.75 -19.29
C LYS A 422 -29.87 -1.29 -19.68
N GLU A 423 -29.11 -0.55 -18.88
CA GLU A 423 -28.66 0.81 -19.22
C GLU A 423 -27.90 0.85 -20.55
N GLN A 424 -27.18 -0.22 -20.88
CA GLN A 424 -26.44 -0.35 -22.13
C GLN A 424 -27.27 -0.92 -23.29
N ASN A 425 -28.58 -1.16 -23.10
CA ASN A 425 -29.47 -1.79 -24.06
C ASN A 425 -28.99 -3.19 -24.54
N LYS A 426 -28.26 -3.92 -23.69
CA LYS A 426 -27.73 -5.27 -23.97
C LYS A 426 -28.69 -6.38 -23.52
N ILE A 427 -29.71 -6.06 -22.72
CA ILE A 427 -30.73 -6.97 -22.22
C ILE A 427 -32.08 -6.25 -22.16
N GLY A 428 -33.16 -6.98 -22.38
CA GLY A 428 -34.51 -6.46 -22.31
C GLY A 428 -35.12 -6.53 -20.91
N ASP A 429 -36.13 -7.39 -20.72
CA ASP A 429 -36.85 -7.52 -19.46
C ASP A 429 -36.14 -8.48 -18.48
N ILE A 430 -36.61 -8.49 -17.25
CA ILE A 430 -36.06 -9.34 -16.18
C ILE A 430 -36.20 -10.84 -16.48
N ASN A 431 -37.19 -11.24 -17.31
CA ASN A 431 -37.36 -12.62 -17.67
C ASN A 431 -36.36 -13.09 -18.72
N GLU A 432 -35.98 -12.21 -19.65
CA GLU A 432 -34.88 -12.45 -20.57
C GLU A 432 -33.54 -12.58 -19.79
N TRP A 433 -33.32 -11.69 -18.82
CA TRP A 433 -32.21 -11.78 -17.91
C TRP A 433 -32.15 -13.13 -17.15
N ASN A 434 -33.27 -13.52 -16.52
CA ASN A 434 -33.34 -14.79 -15.80
C ASN A 434 -33.01 -16.00 -16.68
N LYS A 435 -33.45 -15.99 -17.94
CA LYS A 435 -33.08 -17.06 -18.90
C LYS A 435 -31.61 -17.05 -19.25
N MET A 436 -31.04 -15.85 -19.47
CA MET A 436 -29.62 -15.71 -19.80
C MET A 436 -28.73 -16.14 -18.64
N GLN A 437 -28.99 -15.65 -17.43
CA GLN A 437 -28.21 -16.06 -16.25
C GLN A 437 -28.40 -17.54 -15.90
N LEU A 438 -29.61 -18.12 -16.07
CA LEU A 438 -29.80 -19.58 -15.88
C LEU A 438 -28.90 -20.36 -16.83
N LYS A 439 -28.85 -19.97 -18.11
CA LYS A 439 -27.99 -20.60 -19.09
C LYS A 439 -26.51 -20.49 -18.71
N PHE A 440 -26.07 -19.31 -18.23
CA PHE A 440 -24.71 -19.05 -17.81
C PHE A 440 -24.32 -19.87 -16.57
N ILE A 441 -25.07 -19.74 -15.46
CA ILE A 441 -24.73 -20.40 -14.19
C ILE A 441 -24.82 -21.92 -14.28
N SER A 442 -25.72 -22.47 -15.12
CA SER A 442 -25.84 -23.92 -15.34
C SER A 442 -24.66 -24.53 -16.12
N ARG A 443 -23.96 -23.72 -16.91
CA ARG A 443 -22.77 -24.15 -17.67
C ARG A 443 -21.48 -23.90 -16.94
N HIS A 444 -21.49 -22.95 -16.02
CA HIS A 444 -20.33 -22.60 -15.21
C HIS A 444 -19.90 -23.77 -14.32
N GLN A 445 -18.60 -23.99 -14.23
CA GLN A 445 -17.95 -24.95 -13.34
C GLN A 445 -16.81 -24.25 -12.61
N TYR A 446 -16.71 -24.46 -11.30
CA TYR A 446 -15.54 -24.04 -10.56
C TYR A 446 -14.38 -24.98 -10.87
N PHE A 447 -13.17 -24.44 -10.99
CA PHE A 447 -11.96 -25.16 -11.40
C PHE A 447 -11.14 -25.66 -10.22
N THR A 448 -11.21 -24.99 -9.06
CA THR A 448 -10.40 -25.31 -7.87
C THR A 448 -11.24 -26.06 -6.84
N GLN A 449 -10.56 -26.90 -6.04
CA GLN A 449 -11.23 -27.65 -4.99
C GLN A 449 -11.78 -26.73 -3.90
N THR A 450 -11.07 -25.66 -3.60
CA THR A 450 -11.49 -24.65 -2.60
C THR A 450 -12.79 -23.95 -3.03
N ALA A 451 -12.87 -23.47 -4.27
CA ALA A 451 -14.09 -22.83 -4.78
C ALA A 451 -15.28 -23.81 -4.85
N LEU A 452 -15.03 -25.07 -5.29
CA LEU A 452 -16.04 -26.13 -5.27
C LEU A 452 -16.60 -26.34 -3.86
N ASN A 453 -15.75 -26.46 -2.86
CA ASN A 453 -16.15 -26.68 -1.48
C ASN A 453 -16.93 -25.49 -0.90
N LEU A 454 -16.54 -24.27 -1.25
CA LEU A 454 -17.15 -23.06 -0.72
C LEU A 454 -18.48 -22.70 -1.41
N ARG A 455 -18.63 -22.98 -2.71
CA ARG A 455 -19.66 -22.33 -3.55
C ARG A 455 -20.62 -23.29 -4.25
N GLU A 456 -20.22 -24.51 -4.58
CA GLU A 456 -21.03 -25.38 -5.46
C GLU A 456 -22.43 -25.69 -4.90
N VAL A 457 -22.54 -25.98 -3.60
CA VAL A 457 -23.84 -26.29 -2.97
C VAL A 457 -24.82 -25.12 -3.07
N ASN A 458 -24.34 -23.90 -2.85
CA ASN A 458 -25.20 -22.72 -2.95
C ASN A 458 -25.49 -22.36 -4.40
N LYS A 459 -24.54 -22.53 -5.32
CA LYS A 459 -24.76 -22.34 -6.76
C LYS A 459 -25.90 -23.21 -7.26
N GLN A 460 -25.99 -24.46 -6.83
CA GLN A 460 -27.11 -25.34 -7.20
C GLN A 460 -28.46 -24.81 -6.69
N LYS A 461 -28.50 -24.28 -5.46
CA LYS A 461 -29.71 -23.64 -4.93
C LYS A 461 -30.12 -22.40 -5.74
N GLN A 462 -29.13 -21.60 -6.21
CA GLN A 462 -29.41 -20.42 -7.05
C GLN A 462 -29.99 -20.84 -8.40
N ILE A 463 -29.47 -21.92 -9.01
CA ILE A 463 -30.03 -22.49 -10.25
C ILE A 463 -31.50 -22.86 -10.07
N GLU A 464 -31.87 -23.55 -8.99
CA GLU A 464 -33.23 -23.93 -8.68
C GLU A 464 -34.12 -22.70 -8.46
N HIS A 465 -33.60 -21.70 -7.73
CA HIS A 465 -34.33 -20.46 -7.50
C HIS A 465 -34.60 -19.68 -8.79
N ILE A 466 -33.63 -19.51 -9.68
CA ILE A 466 -33.83 -18.84 -10.97
C ILE A 466 -34.85 -19.59 -11.83
N LYS A 467 -34.77 -20.93 -11.88
CA LYS A 467 -35.79 -21.77 -12.58
C LYS A 467 -37.19 -21.43 -12.09
N SER A 468 -37.38 -21.34 -10.77
CA SER A 468 -38.71 -21.02 -10.18
C SER A 468 -39.22 -19.62 -10.54
N LEU A 469 -38.34 -18.67 -10.86
CA LEU A 469 -38.69 -17.34 -11.34
C LEU A 469 -39.15 -17.32 -12.80
N ILE A 470 -38.63 -18.20 -13.62
CA ILE A 470 -38.95 -18.34 -15.05
C ILE A 470 -40.27 -19.11 -15.22
N GLU A 471 -40.50 -20.15 -14.44
CA GLU A 471 -41.69 -21.04 -14.54
C GLU A 471 -42.97 -20.40 -14.01
N LYS A 472 -42.90 -19.31 -13.27
CA LYS A 472 -44.03 -18.55 -12.73
C LYS A 472 -44.67 -17.59 -13.71
N LYS A 473 -44.34 -17.61 -14.98
CA LYS A 473 -44.97 -16.86 -16.07
C LYS A 473 -45.52 -17.82 -17.15
#